data_dbf3c4b48b4f24c0f4be97006600c795
#
_entry.id   dbf3c4b48b4f24c0f4be97006600c795
#
_cell.length_a   1.000
_cell.length_b   1.000
_cell.length_c   1.000
_cell.angle_alpha   90.00
_cell.angle_beta   90.00
_cell.angle_gamma   90.00
#
_symmetry.space_group_name_H-M   'P 1'
#
loop_
_entity.id
_entity.type
_entity.pdbx_description
1 polymer ?
#
loop_
_entity_poly.entity_id
_entity_poly.type
_entity_poly.pdbx_seq_one_letter_code
_entity_poly.pdbx_strand_id
1 'polypeptide(L)'
;LTVYAFSTENWNRPKDEVDALMKLLRNYMRTCLQTAKKNRMCVRVLGEKSRRDEDIRTRIEELEAATKDNDGLHFQIAINYGGRDEIVRAMRKLAGRVESGELSAGEITEELVEESLDTAGIPAPDLLIRTCNEQRISNFLLWQLAYTELYFTPVAWPDFTKEELRKAVE
;
A
#
# COMPACT_ATOMS: atom_id res chain seq x y z
N LEU A 1 -2.85 -4.59 8.46
CA LEU A 1 -2.73 -3.12 8.58
C LEU A 1 -2.04 -2.55 7.35
N THR A 2 -2.66 -1.58 6.68
CA THR A 2 -2.07 -0.90 5.51
C THR A 2 -1.88 0.58 5.82
N VAL A 3 -0.68 1.12 5.54
CA VAL A 3 -0.37 2.55 5.70
C VAL A 3 -0.01 3.17 4.36
N TYR A 4 -0.45 4.43 4.16
CA TYR A 4 -0.17 5.20 2.95
C TYR A 4 1.04 6.10 3.17
N ALA A 5 2.21 5.67 2.76
CA ALA A 5 3.47 6.37 3.02
C ALA A 5 3.84 7.39 1.93
N PHE A 6 3.59 7.07 0.65
CA PHE A 6 3.93 7.95 -0.48
C PHE A 6 3.03 7.67 -1.68
N SER A 7 2.29 8.68 -2.13
CA SER A 7 1.40 8.55 -3.29
C SER A 7 2.09 8.87 -4.60
N THR A 8 1.50 8.42 -5.72
CA THR A 8 1.95 8.80 -7.08
C THR A 8 1.90 10.30 -7.30
N GLU A 9 0.97 11.02 -6.68
CA GLU A 9 0.82 12.47 -6.76
C GLU A 9 1.93 13.22 -6.00
N ASN A 10 2.57 12.59 -5.01
CA ASN A 10 3.66 13.21 -4.25
C ASN A 10 4.89 13.55 -5.12
N TRP A 11 5.06 12.90 -6.27
CA TRP A 11 6.12 13.26 -7.21
C TRP A 11 5.99 14.68 -7.79
N ASN A 12 4.79 15.28 -7.73
CA ASN A 12 4.53 16.65 -8.17
C ASN A 12 4.92 17.72 -7.13
N ARG A 13 5.40 17.31 -5.95
CA ARG A 13 5.89 18.22 -4.91
C ARG A 13 7.25 18.86 -5.32
N PRO A 14 7.65 19.97 -4.70
CA PRO A 14 9.00 20.50 -4.86
C PRO A 14 10.05 19.42 -4.66
N LYS A 15 11.11 19.48 -5.46
CA LYS A 15 12.14 18.42 -5.50
C LYS A 15 12.81 18.21 -4.13
N ASP A 16 13.06 19.26 -3.40
CA ASP A 16 13.65 19.21 -2.05
C ASP A 16 12.78 18.47 -1.04
N GLU A 17 11.46 18.63 -1.14
CA GLU A 17 10.51 17.85 -0.32
C GLU A 17 10.52 16.36 -0.71
N VAL A 18 10.52 16.06 -2.01
CA VAL A 18 10.59 14.67 -2.49
C VAL A 18 11.89 14.01 -2.05
N ASP A 19 13.03 14.69 -2.19
CA ASP A 19 14.34 14.19 -1.77
C ASP A 19 14.38 13.92 -0.25
N ALA A 20 13.78 14.81 0.55
CA ALA A 20 13.67 14.63 2.00
C ALA A 20 12.80 13.40 2.35
N LEU A 21 11.65 13.22 1.69
CA LEU A 21 10.77 12.05 1.88
C LEU A 21 11.46 10.76 1.47
N MET A 22 12.20 10.74 0.36
CA MET A 22 12.97 9.57 -0.07
C MET A 22 14.09 9.23 0.92
N LYS A 23 14.74 10.22 1.51
CA LYS A 23 15.74 10.00 2.58
C LYS A 23 15.09 9.37 3.83
N LEU A 24 13.94 9.86 4.23
CA LEU A 24 13.17 9.27 5.36
C LEU A 24 12.77 7.83 5.05
N LEU A 25 12.30 7.55 3.85
CA LEU A 25 11.94 6.20 3.42
C LEU A 25 13.13 5.25 3.48
N ARG A 26 14.30 5.64 2.96
CA ARG A 26 15.53 4.84 3.05
C ARG A 26 15.91 4.51 4.50
N ASN A 27 15.81 5.50 5.39
CA ASN A 27 16.10 5.30 6.82
C ASN A 27 15.07 4.35 7.46
N TYR A 28 13.79 4.52 7.13
CA TYR A 28 12.73 3.65 7.62
C TYR A 28 12.95 2.20 7.18
N MET A 29 13.29 1.94 5.93
CA MET A 29 13.54 0.58 5.43
C MET A 29 14.67 -0.13 6.18
N ARG A 30 15.71 0.60 6.65
CA ARG A 30 16.79 0.02 7.46
C ARG A 30 16.30 -0.49 8.82
N THR A 31 15.41 0.25 9.47
CA THR A 31 14.90 -0.09 10.82
C THR A 31 13.71 -1.03 10.75
N CYS A 32 12.94 -0.96 9.69
CA CYS A 32 11.73 -1.77 9.49
C CYS A 32 12.06 -3.27 9.51
N LEU A 33 13.13 -3.71 8.84
CA LEU A 33 13.53 -5.12 8.81
C LEU A 33 13.80 -5.68 10.21
N GLN A 34 14.51 -4.91 11.06
CA GLN A 34 14.82 -5.35 12.44
C GLN A 34 13.54 -5.42 13.28
N THR A 35 12.67 -4.40 13.16
CA THR A 35 11.38 -4.35 13.85
C THR A 35 10.47 -5.47 13.39
N ALA A 36 10.39 -5.73 12.10
CA ALA A 36 9.59 -6.79 11.53
C ALA A 36 10.02 -8.18 12.00
N LYS A 37 11.33 -8.46 12.01
CA LYS A 37 11.87 -9.72 12.54
C LYS A 37 11.55 -9.89 14.03
N LYS A 38 11.79 -8.84 14.84
CA LYS A 38 11.55 -8.88 16.29
C LYS A 38 10.08 -9.15 16.63
N ASN A 39 9.16 -8.57 15.87
CA ASN A 39 7.72 -8.65 16.12
C ASN A 39 7.01 -9.67 15.20
N ARG A 40 7.76 -10.50 14.47
CA ARG A 40 7.24 -11.51 13.54
C ARG A 40 6.24 -10.92 12.53
N MET A 41 6.47 -9.68 12.08
CA MET A 41 5.58 -9.02 11.11
C MET A 41 5.86 -9.54 9.71
N CYS A 42 4.80 -9.84 8.95
CA CYS A 42 4.88 -10.08 7.51
C CYS A 42 4.70 -8.75 6.78
N VAL A 43 5.76 -8.25 6.15
CA VAL A 43 5.75 -6.93 5.50
C VAL A 43 5.62 -7.08 4.01
N ARG A 44 4.74 -6.29 3.39
CA ARG A 44 4.56 -6.19 1.95
C ARG A 44 4.50 -4.74 1.51
N VAL A 45 5.14 -4.40 0.40
CA VAL A 45 5.12 -3.05 -0.16
C VAL A 45 4.22 -3.02 -1.39
N LEU A 46 3.18 -2.17 -1.35
CA LEU A 46 2.24 -1.94 -2.44
C LEU A 46 2.71 -0.75 -3.30
N GLY A 47 2.34 -0.77 -4.57
CA GLY A 47 2.60 0.31 -5.52
C GLY A 47 3.69 -0.02 -6.55
N GLU A 48 3.87 0.88 -7.51
CA GLU A 48 4.76 0.71 -8.65
C GLU A 48 6.25 0.64 -8.22
N LYS A 49 6.86 -0.52 -8.43
CA LYS A 49 8.24 -0.80 -7.96
C LYS A 49 9.31 -0.40 -8.98
N SER A 50 8.98 -0.34 -10.28
CA SER A 50 9.98 -0.13 -11.34
C SER A 50 10.54 1.29 -11.42
N ARG A 51 9.79 2.29 -10.94
CA ARG A 51 10.16 3.71 -10.99
C ARG A 51 10.92 4.19 -9.75
N ARG A 52 11.42 3.27 -8.92
CA ARG A 52 12.17 3.60 -7.70
C ARG A 52 13.67 3.49 -7.94
N ASP A 53 14.43 4.22 -7.14
CA ASP A 53 15.86 4.03 -7.08
C ASP A 53 16.20 2.57 -6.78
N GLU A 54 17.21 2.03 -7.42
CA GLU A 54 17.57 0.61 -7.34
C GLU A 54 17.87 0.17 -5.89
N ASP A 55 18.49 1.05 -5.11
CA ASP A 55 18.76 0.78 -3.69
C ASP A 55 17.50 0.61 -2.84
N ILE A 56 16.43 1.37 -3.14
CA ILE A 56 15.14 1.23 -2.47
C ILE A 56 14.45 -0.07 -2.89
N ARG A 57 14.49 -0.39 -4.18
CA ARG A 57 13.91 -1.63 -4.71
C ARG A 57 14.54 -2.86 -4.06
N THR A 58 15.87 -2.93 -4.06
CA THR A 58 16.61 -4.04 -3.44
C THR A 58 16.25 -4.21 -1.97
N ARG A 59 16.17 -3.11 -1.20
CA ARG A 59 15.80 -3.16 0.22
C ARG A 59 14.36 -3.63 0.45
N ILE A 60 13.44 -3.26 -0.44
CA ILE A 60 12.04 -3.75 -0.39
C ILE A 60 12.02 -5.25 -0.62
N GLU A 61 12.71 -5.74 -1.65
CA GLU A 61 12.80 -7.16 -1.98
C GLU A 61 13.41 -7.97 -0.82
N GLU A 62 14.49 -7.47 -0.22
CA GLU A 62 15.11 -8.06 0.98
C GLU A 62 14.14 -8.10 2.17
N LEU A 63 13.39 -7.02 2.42
CA LEU A 63 12.44 -6.93 3.52
C LEU A 63 11.28 -7.92 3.33
N GLU A 64 10.68 -7.93 2.14
CA GLU A 64 9.58 -8.84 1.80
C GLU A 64 10.04 -10.31 1.90
N ALA A 65 11.19 -10.65 1.29
CA ALA A 65 11.74 -12.02 1.34
C ALA A 65 12.06 -12.48 2.76
N ALA A 66 12.63 -11.60 3.59
CA ALA A 66 13.02 -11.92 4.96
C ALA A 66 11.85 -12.03 5.95
N THR A 67 10.65 -11.58 5.56
CA THR A 67 9.48 -11.51 6.45
C THR A 67 8.27 -12.30 5.95
N LYS A 68 8.33 -12.90 4.74
CA LYS A 68 7.21 -13.56 4.08
C LYS A 68 6.59 -14.71 4.89
N ASP A 69 7.40 -15.42 5.67
CA ASP A 69 6.98 -16.58 6.45
C ASP A 69 6.62 -16.22 7.92
N ASN A 70 6.63 -14.93 8.26
CA ASN A 70 6.21 -14.48 9.57
C ASN A 70 4.69 -14.54 9.70
N ASP A 71 4.20 -14.92 10.88
CA ASP A 71 2.79 -15.17 11.19
C ASP A 71 2.17 -14.13 12.15
N GLY A 72 2.88 -13.06 12.44
CA GLY A 72 2.38 -11.95 13.25
C GLY A 72 1.57 -10.94 12.43
N LEU A 73 1.76 -9.65 12.72
CA LEU A 73 1.03 -8.59 12.01
C LEU A 73 1.37 -8.58 10.52
N HIS A 74 0.37 -8.72 9.67
CA HIS A 74 0.48 -8.43 8.24
C HIS A 74 0.48 -6.91 8.04
N PHE A 75 1.63 -6.36 7.63
CA PHE A 75 1.86 -4.93 7.51
C PHE A 75 2.15 -4.54 6.06
N GLN A 76 1.25 -3.79 5.46
CA GLN A 76 1.38 -3.29 4.10
C GLN A 76 1.79 -1.80 4.11
N ILE A 77 2.75 -1.45 3.27
CA ILE A 77 3.22 -0.07 3.12
C ILE A 77 2.99 0.36 1.68
N ALA A 78 2.04 1.26 1.45
CA ALA A 78 1.77 1.81 0.13
C ALA A 78 2.76 2.94 -0.18
N ILE A 79 3.66 2.69 -1.14
CA ILE A 79 4.73 3.60 -1.57
C ILE A 79 4.66 3.73 -3.08
N ASN A 80 4.77 4.95 -3.62
CA ASN A 80 4.56 5.23 -5.04
C ASN A 80 3.27 4.53 -5.52
N TYR A 81 2.24 4.67 -4.71
CA TYR A 81 0.96 4.01 -4.88
C TYR A 81 -0.13 5.02 -5.26
N GLY A 82 -1.05 4.59 -6.07
CA GLY A 82 -2.29 5.29 -6.37
C GLY A 82 -3.32 4.29 -6.91
N GLY A 83 -4.54 4.30 -6.38
CA GLY A 83 -5.56 3.31 -6.74
C GLY A 83 -5.92 3.33 -8.23
N ARG A 84 -5.93 4.51 -8.87
CA ARG A 84 -6.13 4.61 -10.32
C ARG A 84 -4.99 3.97 -11.11
N ASP A 85 -3.74 4.21 -10.70
CA ASP A 85 -2.56 3.59 -11.32
C ASP A 85 -2.56 2.08 -11.13
N GLU A 86 -2.87 1.60 -9.93
CA GLU A 86 -2.99 0.18 -9.62
C GLU A 86 -4.01 -0.51 -10.53
N ILE A 87 -5.22 0.05 -10.65
CA ILE A 87 -6.28 -0.49 -11.52
C ILE A 87 -5.80 -0.54 -12.97
N VAL A 88 -5.18 0.52 -13.48
CA VAL A 88 -4.64 0.55 -14.86
C VAL A 88 -3.56 -0.52 -15.04
N ARG A 89 -2.68 -0.74 -14.05
CA ARG A 89 -1.66 -1.82 -14.11
C ARG A 89 -2.31 -3.21 -14.12
N ALA A 90 -3.34 -3.43 -13.31
CA ALA A 90 -4.11 -4.67 -13.30
C ALA A 90 -4.79 -4.91 -14.66
N MET A 91 -5.44 -3.89 -15.22
CA MET A 91 -6.04 -3.98 -16.56
C MET A 91 -5.02 -4.31 -17.65
N ARG A 92 -3.82 -3.72 -17.62
CA ARG A 92 -2.75 -4.05 -18.57
C ARG A 92 -2.28 -5.50 -18.44
N LYS A 93 -2.17 -6.03 -17.22
CA LYS A 93 -1.84 -7.45 -17.00
C LYS A 93 -2.90 -8.37 -17.62
N LEU A 94 -4.18 -8.10 -17.37
CA LEU A 94 -5.29 -8.88 -17.92
C LEU A 94 -5.37 -8.77 -19.44
N ALA A 95 -5.20 -7.58 -20.00
CA ALA A 95 -5.15 -7.38 -21.44
C ALA A 95 -4.01 -8.16 -22.11
N GLY A 96 -2.82 -8.19 -21.49
CA GLY A 96 -1.70 -9.00 -21.99
C GLY A 96 -1.99 -10.52 -21.98
N ARG A 97 -2.71 -11.01 -20.97
CA ARG A 97 -3.16 -12.42 -20.92
C ARG A 97 -4.19 -12.73 -22.00
N VAL A 98 -5.07 -11.78 -22.30
CA VAL A 98 -6.02 -11.92 -23.42
C VAL A 98 -5.28 -11.91 -24.75
N GLU A 99 -4.34 -10.99 -24.96
CA GLU A 99 -3.53 -10.91 -26.20
C GLU A 99 -2.70 -12.18 -26.44
N SER A 100 -2.15 -12.78 -25.37
CA SER A 100 -1.41 -14.06 -25.46
C SER A 100 -2.30 -15.29 -25.66
N GLY A 101 -3.63 -15.16 -25.60
CA GLY A 101 -4.56 -16.28 -25.68
C GLY A 101 -4.67 -17.14 -24.40
N GLU A 102 -4.07 -16.69 -23.30
CA GLU A 102 -4.16 -17.36 -21.99
C GLU A 102 -5.55 -17.20 -21.36
N LEU A 103 -6.24 -16.10 -21.71
CA LEU A 103 -7.53 -15.69 -21.15
C LEU A 103 -8.41 -15.15 -22.27
N SER A 104 -9.72 -15.40 -22.25
CA SER A 104 -10.66 -14.67 -23.07
C SER A 104 -11.22 -13.44 -22.33
N ALA A 105 -11.60 -12.40 -23.06
CA ALA A 105 -12.14 -11.18 -22.44
C ALA A 105 -13.42 -11.46 -21.62
N GLY A 106 -14.21 -12.46 -21.98
CA GLY A 106 -15.43 -12.85 -21.27
C GLY A 106 -15.17 -13.60 -19.95
N GLU A 107 -13.95 -14.05 -19.73
CA GLU A 107 -13.54 -14.72 -18.47
C GLU A 107 -12.99 -13.74 -17.42
N ILE A 108 -12.90 -12.45 -17.74
CA ILE A 108 -12.47 -11.43 -16.77
C ILE A 108 -13.60 -11.23 -15.75
N THR A 109 -13.36 -11.62 -14.50
CA THR A 109 -14.26 -11.48 -13.35
C THR A 109 -13.68 -10.49 -12.33
N GLU A 110 -14.47 -10.12 -11.31
CA GLU A 110 -14.02 -9.28 -10.19
C GLU A 110 -12.84 -9.95 -9.46
N GLU A 111 -12.90 -11.26 -9.25
CA GLU A 111 -11.85 -12.04 -8.61
C GLU A 111 -10.52 -11.97 -9.40
N LEU A 112 -10.56 -12.11 -10.73
CA LEU A 112 -9.37 -11.98 -11.57
C LEU A 112 -8.79 -10.56 -11.54
N VAL A 113 -9.63 -9.55 -11.41
CA VAL A 113 -9.17 -8.17 -11.18
C VAL A 113 -8.47 -8.08 -9.82
N GLU A 114 -9.07 -8.57 -8.74
CA GLU A 114 -8.50 -8.58 -7.39
C GLU A 114 -7.14 -9.31 -7.35
N GLU A 115 -7.02 -10.46 -7.99
CA GLU A 115 -5.77 -11.22 -8.13
C GLU A 115 -4.68 -10.47 -8.93
N SER A 116 -5.10 -9.48 -9.72
CA SER A 116 -4.18 -8.66 -10.52
C SER A 116 -3.72 -7.38 -9.82
N LEU A 117 -4.38 -6.99 -8.73
CA LEU A 117 -4.04 -5.82 -7.91
C LEU A 117 -2.78 -6.07 -7.05
N ASP A 118 -2.19 -5.00 -6.54
CA ASP A 118 -1.04 -5.07 -5.61
C ASP A 118 -1.42 -5.74 -4.28
N THR A 119 -2.71 -5.72 -3.94
CA THR A 119 -3.30 -6.31 -2.73
C THR A 119 -3.71 -7.78 -2.91
N ALA A 120 -3.42 -8.42 -4.03
CA ALA A 120 -3.77 -9.81 -4.27
C ALA A 120 -3.42 -10.71 -3.07
N GLY A 121 -4.39 -11.49 -2.57
CA GLY A 121 -4.26 -12.35 -1.39
C GLY A 121 -4.26 -11.61 -0.04
N ILE A 122 -4.54 -10.31 -0.01
CA ILE A 122 -4.75 -9.52 1.21
C ILE A 122 -6.26 -9.28 1.32
N PRO A 123 -6.90 -9.56 2.46
CA PRO A 123 -8.32 -9.28 2.67
C PRO A 123 -8.63 -7.79 2.47
N ALA A 124 -9.84 -7.49 1.97
CA ALA A 124 -10.34 -6.11 1.92
C ALA A 124 -10.33 -5.49 3.34
N PRO A 125 -10.05 -4.18 3.46
CA PRO A 125 -10.03 -3.53 4.76
C PRO A 125 -11.45 -3.36 5.30
N ASP A 126 -11.65 -3.64 6.59
CA ASP A 126 -12.91 -3.40 7.30
C ASP A 126 -13.04 -1.91 7.68
N LEU A 127 -11.93 -1.23 7.96
CA LEU A 127 -11.90 0.13 8.47
C LEU A 127 -10.81 0.97 7.79
N LEU A 128 -11.19 2.14 7.28
CA LEU A 128 -10.27 3.20 6.86
C LEU A 128 -10.29 4.33 7.90
N ILE A 129 -9.13 4.67 8.45
CA ILE A 129 -8.96 5.80 9.35
C ILE A 129 -8.28 6.94 8.58
N ARG A 130 -8.93 8.10 8.52
CA ARG A 130 -8.36 9.33 7.97
C ARG A 130 -8.24 10.40 9.04
N THR A 131 -7.01 10.86 9.26
CA THR A 131 -6.63 11.88 10.26
C THR A 131 -6.68 13.30 9.70
N CYS A 132 -6.37 14.30 10.52
CA CYS A 132 -6.27 15.73 10.15
C CYS A 132 -7.57 16.34 9.63
N ASN A 133 -8.75 15.85 10.03
CA ASN A 133 -10.07 16.35 9.57
C ASN A 133 -10.24 16.33 8.04
N GLU A 134 -9.47 15.51 7.33
CA GLU A 134 -9.56 15.36 5.89
C GLU A 134 -10.63 14.32 5.54
N GLN A 135 -11.63 14.71 4.74
CA GLN A 135 -12.79 13.88 4.38
C GLN A 135 -12.70 13.37 2.93
N ARG A 136 -11.52 12.87 2.56
CA ARG A 136 -11.25 12.27 1.25
C ARG A 136 -10.29 11.09 1.37
N ILE A 137 -10.40 10.13 0.47
CA ILE A 137 -9.53 8.93 0.45
C ILE A 137 -8.24 9.14 -0.35
N SER A 138 -8.11 10.23 -1.08
CA SER A 138 -6.89 10.64 -1.80
C SER A 138 -6.30 9.53 -2.69
N ASN A 139 -7.13 8.91 -3.51
CA ASN A 139 -6.71 7.86 -4.44
C ASN A 139 -6.12 6.59 -3.75
N PHE A 140 -6.49 6.37 -2.48
CA PHE A 140 -6.01 5.22 -1.70
C PHE A 140 -6.99 4.04 -1.81
N LEU A 141 -6.50 2.86 -2.18
CA LEU A 141 -7.20 1.56 -2.20
C LEU A 141 -8.62 1.62 -2.83
N LEU A 142 -8.77 2.27 -4.01
CA LEU A 142 -10.07 2.57 -4.61
C LEU A 142 -10.95 1.34 -4.82
N TRP A 143 -10.37 0.23 -5.25
CA TRP A 143 -11.09 -1.03 -5.45
C TRP A 143 -11.45 -1.66 -4.11
N GLN A 144 -10.50 -1.74 -3.21
CA GLN A 144 -10.58 -2.49 -1.96
C GLN A 144 -11.51 -1.85 -0.92
N LEU A 145 -11.74 -0.52 -1.01
CA LEU A 145 -12.56 0.24 -0.06
C LEU A 145 -14.07 0.20 -0.35
N ALA A 146 -14.52 -0.61 -1.30
CA ALA A 146 -15.92 -0.62 -1.76
C ALA A 146 -16.96 -0.82 -0.63
N TYR A 147 -16.62 -1.60 0.40
CA TYR A 147 -17.49 -1.91 1.54
C TYR A 147 -16.86 -1.55 2.89
N THR A 148 -15.80 -0.74 2.88
CA THR A 148 -15.03 -0.36 4.05
C THR A 148 -15.73 0.73 4.86
N GLU A 149 -15.77 0.62 6.17
CA GLU A 149 -16.21 1.69 7.06
C GLU A 149 -15.18 2.83 7.09
N LEU A 150 -15.68 4.07 7.10
CA LEU A 150 -14.82 5.26 7.03
C LEU A 150 -14.88 6.01 8.36
N TYR A 151 -13.75 6.13 9.02
CA TYR A 151 -13.58 6.91 10.25
C TYR A 151 -12.72 8.14 9.99
N PHE A 152 -13.28 9.32 10.20
CA PHE A 152 -12.60 10.61 10.06
C PHE A 152 -12.37 11.25 11.42
N THR A 153 -11.13 11.66 11.73
CA THR A 153 -10.78 12.29 12.99
C THR A 153 -10.01 13.60 12.78
N PRO A 154 -10.24 14.63 13.62
CA PRO A 154 -9.46 15.86 13.56
C PRO A 154 -8.02 15.69 14.07
N VAL A 155 -7.72 14.60 14.76
CA VAL A 155 -6.40 14.34 15.34
C VAL A 155 -5.36 14.27 14.23
N ALA A 156 -4.24 14.98 14.37
CA ALA A 156 -3.14 14.91 13.43
C ALA A 156 -2.40 13.55 13.52
N TRP A 157 -1.85 13.08 12.40
CA TRP A 157 -1.16 11.78 12.39
C TRP A 157 -0.06 11.61 13.47
N PRO A 158 0.79 12.64 13.74
CA PRO A 158 1.79 12.51 14.81
C PRO A 158 1.19 12.35 16.22
N ASP A 159 -0.05 12.81 16.42
CA ASP A 159 -0.76 12.77 17.70
C ASP A 159 -1.75 11.60 17.78
N PHE A 160 -1.84 10.77 16.74
CA PHE A 160 -2.72 9.62 16.68
C PHE A 160 -2.18 8.48 17.55
N THR A 161 -2.70 8.39 18.77
CA THR A 161 -2.26 7.46 19.81
C THR A 161 -2.99 6.11 19.72
N LYS A 162 -2.55 5.16 20.55
CA LYS A 162 -3.25 3.87 20.74
C LYS A 162 -4.69 4.05 21.22
N GLU A 163 -4.95 5.08 22.03
CA GLU A 163 -6.30 5.41 22.50
C GLU A 163 -7.21 5.89 21.35
N GLU A 164 -6.67 6.71 20.45
CA GLU A 164 -7.39 7.16 19.25
C GLU A 164 -7.69 5.98 18.31
N LEU A 165 -6.76 5.02 18.18
CA LEU A 165 -7.02 3.79 17.43
C LEU A 165 -8.15 2.98 18.05
N ARG A 166 -8.19 2.88 19.39
CA ARG A 166 -9.24 2.14 20.09
C ARG A 166 -10.62 2.75 19.86
N LYS A 167 -10.72 4.08 19.93
CA LYS A 167 -11.98 4.80 19.62
C LYS A 167 -12.46 4.57 18.18
N ALA A 168 -11.54 4.39 17.25
CA ALA A 168 -11.87 4.17 15.85
C ALA A 168 -12.36 2.73 15.58
N VAL A 169 -12.06 1.78 16.48
CA VAL A 169 -12.42 0.35 16.36
C VAL A 169 -13.67 0.01 17.19
N GLU A 170 -14.00 0.79 18.23
CA GLU A 170 -15.21 0.67 19.05
C GLU A 170 -16.42 1.32 18.36
#